data_07f6006b3f09b78da443e8ec29f782be
#
_entry.id   07f6006b3f09b78da443e8ec29f782be
#
_cell.length_a   1.000
_cell.length_b   1.000
_cell.length_c   1.000
_cell.angle_alpha   90.00
_cell.angle_beta   90.00
_cell.angle_gamma   90.00
#
_symmetry.space_group_name_H-M   'P 1'
#
loop_
_entity.id
_entity.type
_entity.pdbx_description
1 polymer ?
#
loop_
_entity_poly.entity_id
_entity_poly.type
_entity_poly.pdbx_seq_one_letter_code
_entity_poly.pdbx_strand_id
1 'polypeptide(L)'
;RQEQSQTEKALALINTFATGDTDTARSLLADGYIQHNLAYGTGADAFIGSVEYLASADVKTTVNNIRAFEDGDKVFLQTIYNFAGAGEQVAFDIFRFDENGKIAEHWDNLAALAEPNPSGHTQTDGTMEVTDLDKTEENRELVKNFLYDVMQGNNLDKTPDYFDGDNYIQHNTGIADGVSGLNAALGALAEQGISMVYDDVHMVLAQGNFVLAVSEGTFGSTPTSYYDLWRVENGKIAEHWDVMETIADQSTWQNQNGKF
;
A
#
# COMPACT_ATOMS: atom_id res chain seq x y z
N ARG A 1 -11.22 -5.64 30.85
CA ARG A 1 -10.08 -5.18 30.03
C ARG A 1 -10.30 -5.57 28.58
N GLN A 2 -10.34 -4.58 27.70
CA GLN A 2 -10.49 -4.83 26.27
C GLN A 2 -9.15 -5.22 25.66
N GLU A 3 -9.19 -6.23 24.78
CA GLU A 3 -8.05 -6.53 23.94
C GLU A 3 -7.89 -5.43 22.88
N GLN A 4 -6.65 -5.21 22.45
CA GLN A 4 -6.38 -4.35 21.31
C GLN A 4 -7.00 -4.95 20.05
N SER A 5 -7.53 -4.09 19.17
CA SER A 5 -7.95 -4.50 17.84
C SER A 5 -6.74 -4.89 16.99
N GLN A 6 -6.98 -5.54 15.86
CA GLN A 6 -5.90 -5.85 14.91
C GLN A 6 -5.21 -4.56 14.43
N THR A 7 -5.98 -3.52 14.12
CA THR A 7 -5.40 -2.21 13.72
C THR A 7 -4.51 -1.64 14.81
N GLU A 8 -4.98 -1.64 16.07
CA GLU A 8 -4.18 -1.15 17.19
C GLU A 8 -2.88 -1.95 17.36
N LYS A 9 -2.93 -3.26 17.19
CA LYS A 9 -1.75 -4.13 17.26
C LYS A 9 -0.76 -3.83 16.12
N ALA A 10 -1.25 -3.66 14.91
CA ALA A 10 -0.40 -3.33 13.76
C ALA A 10 0.27 -1.97 13.95
N LEU A 11 -0.48 -0.97 14.43
CA LEU A 11 0.08 0.34 14.75
C LEU A 11 1.11 0.26 15.87
N ALA A 12 0.85 -0.53 16.93
CA ALA A 12 1.80 -0.75 18.01
C ALA A 12 3.10 -1.40 17.49
N LEU A 13 2.97 -2.34 16.55
CA LEU A 13 4.14 -3.00 15.96
C LEU A 13 5.02 -2.01 15.19
N ILE A 14 4.46 -1.25 14.26
CA ILE A 14 5.27 -0.31 13.47
C ILE A 14 5.85 0.81 14.36
N ASN A 15 5.15 1.17 15.44
CA ASN A 15 5.64 2.19 16.36
C ASN A 15 6.91 1.75 17.11
N THR A 16 7.16 0.45 17.21
CA THR A 16 8.41 -0.05 17.81
C THR A 16 9.65 0.36 17.02
N PHE A 17 9.53 0.69 15.74
CA PHE A 17 10.62 1.26 14.96
C PHE A 17 11.08 2.62 15.53
N ALA A 18 10.16 3.39 16.12
CA ALA A 18 10.47 4.66 16.75
C ALA A 18 10.90 4.52 18.21
N THR A 19 10.28 3.61 18.95
CA THR A 19 10.53 3.46 20.40
C THR A 19 11.70 2.55 20.73
N GLY A 20 12.02 1.59 19.86
CA GLY A 20 13.01 0.55 20.16
C GLY A 20 12.50 -0.52 21.13
N ASP A 21 11.19 -0.57 21.40
CA ASP A 21 10.58 -1.51 22.34
C ASP A 21 10.49 -2.92 21.74
N THR A 22 11.54 -3.69 21.89
CA THR A 22 11.61 -5.06 21.38
C THR A 22 10.68 -6.01 22.11
N ASP A 23 10.37 -5.78 23.37
CA ASP A 23 9.45 -6.63 24.12
C ASP A 23 8.03 -6.53 23.57
N THR A 24 7.58 -5.32 23.29
CA THR A 24 6.27 -5.10 22.64
C THR A 24 6.25 -5.76 21.26
N ALA A 25 7.28 -5.55 20.42
CA ALA A 25 7.34 -6.16 19.09
C ALA A 25 7.27 -7.69 19.19
N ARG A 26 8.03 -8.30 20.07
CA ARG A 26 8.05 -9.76 20.24
C ARG A 26 6.70 -10.29 20.71
N SER A 27 6.02 -9.56 21.58
CA SER A 27 4.69 -9.96 22.08
C SER A 27 3.60 -9.97 20.99
N LEU A 28 3.78 -9.18 19.92
CA LEU A 28 2.81 -9.03 18.83
C LEU A 28 3.06 -9.98 17.67
N LEU A 29 4.29 -10.46 17.50
CA LEU A 29 4.69 -11.27 16.34
C LEU A 29 4.47 -12.76 16.60
N ALA A 30 4.01 -13.47 15.57
CA ALA A 30 4.05 -14.92 15.53
C ALA A 30 5.50 -15.39 15.31
N ASP A 31 5.87 -16.54 15.86
CA ASP A 31 7.22 -17.09 15.71
C ASP A 31 7.59 -17.31 14.24
N GLY A 32 6.64 -17.78 13.44
CA GLY A 32 6.80 -18.04 12.02
C GLY A 32 6.48 -16.84 11.12
N TYR A 33 6.64 -15.62 11.61
CA TYR A 33 6.35 -14.38 10.86
C TYR A 33 7.00 -14.40 9.48
N ILE A 34 6.16 -14.20 8.44
CA ILE A 34 6.56 -14.28 7.03
C ILE A 34 6.74 -12.86 6.49
N GLN A 35 7.94 -12.54 6.00
CA GLN A 35 8.27 -11.24 5.44
C GLN A 35 8.29 -11.29 3.91
N HIS A 36 7.56 -10.37 3.26
CA HIS A 36 7.59 -10.20 1.80
C HIS A 36 8.34 -8.94 1.36
N ASN A 37 8.85 -8.13 2.28
CA ASN A 37 9.81 -7.10 1.92
C ASN A 37 11.15 -7.79 1.65
N LEU A 38 11.57 -7.78 0.39
CA LEU A 38 12.71 -8.58 -0.08
C LEU A 38 14.06 -8.07 0.39
N ALA A 39 14.10 -6.85 0.96
CA ALA A 39 15.33 -6.25 1.50
C ALA A 39 15.64 -6.72 2.93
N TYR A 40 14.72 -7.43 3.58
CA TYR A 40 14.85 -7.84 4.98
C TYR A 40 14.70 -9.33 5.16
N GLY A 41 15.25 -9.86 6.26
CA GLY A 41 15.09 -11.26 6.63
C GLY A 41 13.68 -11.58 7.08
N THR A 42 13.33 -12.87 7.07
CA THR A 42 12.04 -13.38 7.53
C THR A 42 12.14 -13.88 8.98
N GLY A 43 10.99 -13.96 9.66
CA GLY A 43 10.88 -14.43 11.03
C GLY A 43 10.87 -13.30 12.05
N ALA A 44 10.37 -13.62 13.25
CA ALA A 44 10.26 -12.63 14.34
C ALA A 44 11.63 -12.06 14.75
N ASP A 45 12.66 -12.88 14.81
CA ASP A 45 14.00 -12.44 15.21
C ASP A 45 14.59 -11.41 14.24
N ALA A 46 14.31 -11.55 12.93
CA ALA A 46 14.74 -10.56 11.94
C ALA A 46 14.05 -9.21 12.15
N PHE A 47 12.77 -9.23 12.47
CA PHE A 47 12.02 -8.00 12.79
C PHE A 47 12.62 -7.32 14.03
N ILE A 48 12.85 -8.08 15.10
CA ILE A 48 13.47 -7.58 16.34
C ILE A 48 14.86 -6.98 16.04
N GLY A 49 15.65 -7.64 15.20
CA GLY A 49 16.95 -7.12 14.78
C GLY A 49 16.85 -5.76 14.09
N SER A 50 15.81 -5.55 13.28
CA SER A 50 15.57 -4.23 12.65
C SER A 50 15.21 -3.18 13.68
N VAL A 51 14.37 -3.50 14.67
CA VAL A 51 14.02 -2.59 15.76
C VAL A 51 15.27 -2.18 16.55
N GLU A 52 16.12 -3.15 16.89
CA GLU A 52 17.39 -2.90 17.61
C GLU A 52 18.34 -2.05 16.79
N TYR A 53 18.45 -2.32 15.48
CA TYR A 53 19.31 -1.54 14.59
C TYR A 53 18.88 -0.07 14.57
N LEU A 54 17.58 0.20 14.41
CA LEU A 54 17.04 1.56 14.38
C LEU A 54 17.23 2.26 15.73
N ALA A 55 17.07 1.54 16.84
CA ALA A 55 17.26 2.09 18.18
C ALA A 55 18.73 2.49 18.44
N SER A 56 19.68 1.84 17.77
CA SER A 56 21.12 2.14 17.92
C SER A 56 21.57 3.34 17.10
N ALA A 57 20.76 3.83 16.18
CA ALA A 57 21.11 4.94 15.30
C ALA A 57 21.11 6.28 16.05
N ASP A 58 22.00 7.20 15.63
CA ASP A 58 22.10 8.54 16.22
C ASP A 58 20.83 9.36 15.99
N VAL A 59 20.21 9.22 14.81
CA VAL A 59 18.95 9.88 14.47
C VAL A 59 17.81 8.87 14.67
N LYS A 60 16.82 9.27 15.46
CA LYS A 60 15.67 8.41 15.75
C LYS A 60 14.76 8.27 14.55
N THR A 61 14.22 7.07 14.37
CA THR A 61 13.18 6.80 13.41
C THR A 61 11.88 7.49 13.82
N THR A 62 11.18 8.06 12.85
CA THR A 62 9.82 8.59 13.04
C THR A 62 8.81 7.75 12.26
N VAL A 63 7.63 7.60 12.86
CA VAL A 63 6.52 6.83 12.30
C VAL A 63 5.27 7.70 12.37
N ASN A 64 4.71 8.04 11.22
CA ASN A 64 3.51 8.87 11.12
C ASN A 64 2.45 8.13 10.30
N ASN A 65 1.52 7.45 10.97
CA ASN A 65 0.42 6.76 10.29
C ASN A 65 -0.62 7.77 9.81
N ILE A 66 -1.02 7.64 8.55
CA ILE A 66 -2.00 8.53 7.90
C ILE A 66 -3.36 7.85 7.78
N ARG A 67 -3.41 6.60 7.27
CA ARG A 67 -4.64 5.85 7.05
C ARG A 67 -4.48 4.43 7.56
N ALA A 68 -5.60 3.87 8.02
CA ALA A 68 -5.66 2.47 8.45
C ALA A 68 -7.04 1.91 8.19
N PHE A 69 -7.13 0.66 7.76
CA PHE A 69 -8.39 -0.08 7.76
C PHE A 69 -8.14 -1.57 7.92
N GLU A 70 -9.21 -2.31 8.28
CA GLU A 70 -9.19 -3.77 8.45
C GLU A 70 -10.10 -4.44 7.45
N ASP A 71 -9.66 -5.59 6.96
CA ASP A 71 -10.47 -6.49 6.16
C ASP A 71 -10.18 -7.94 6.59
N GLY A 72 -11.11 -8.52 7.38
CA GLY A 72 -10.93 -9.87 7.91
C GLY A 72 -9.70 -9.96 8.81
N ASP A 73 -8.76 -10.84 8.47
CA ASP A 73 -7.52 -11.05 9.20
C ASP A 73 -6.38 -10.11 8.78
N LYS A 74 -6.66 -9.15 7.90
CA LYS A 74 -5.63 -8.24 7.37
C LYS A 74 -5.89 -6.80 7.76
N VAL A 75 -4.80 -6.09 8.01
CA VAL A 75 -4.80 -4.65 8.30
C VAL A 75 -3.95 -3.96 7.25
N PHE A 76 -4.49 -2.90 6.66
CA PHE A 76 -3.77 -1.99 5.79
C PHE A 76 -3.38 -0.73 6.55
N LEU A 77 -2.13 -0.29 6.40
CA LEU A 77 -1.62 0.97 6.94
C LEU A 77 -0.93 1.76 5.83
N GLN A 78 -1.28 3.03 5.71
CA GLN A 78 -0.50 4.00 4.95
C GLN A 78 0.25 4.87 5.94
N THR A 79 1.58 4.87 5.85
CA THR A 79 2.44 5.49 6.86
C THR A 79 3.58 6.25 6.19
N ILE A 80 3.97 7.38 6.78
CA ILE A 80 5.21 8.05 6.43
C ILE A 80 6.25 7.65 7.48
N TYR A 81 7.31 6.99 7.02
CA TYR A 81 8.46 6.61 7.84
C TYR A 81 9.66 7.49 7.52
N ASN A 82 10.46 7.78 8.55
CA ASN A 82 11.83 8.26 8.35
C ASN A 82 12.74 7.36 9.19
N PHE A 83 13.34 6.37 8.55
CA PHE A 83 14.18 5.37 9.22
C PHE A 83 15.57 5.95 9.48
N ALA A 84 15.89 6.17 10.75
CA ALA A 84 17.19 6.64 11.20
C ALA A 84 17.68 7.92 10.47
N GLY A 85 16.75 8.78 10.07
CA GLY A 85 17.07 10.03 9.39
C GLY A 85 17.47 9.90 7.92
N ALA A 86 17.25 8.73 7.31
CA ALA A 86 17.62 8.48 5.91
C ALA A 86 16.73 9.21 4.88
N GLY A 87 15.62 9.79 5.31
CA GLY A 87 14.66 10.51 4.48
C GLY A 87 13.26 9.94 4.61
N GLU A 88 12.27 10.75 4.35
CA GLU A 88 10.87 10.34 4.46
C GLU A 88 10.48 9.42 3.32
N GLN A 89 9.76 8.35 3.66
CA GLN A 89 9.22 7.37 2.71
C GLN A 89 7.74 7.18 2.97
N VAL A 90 6.97 7.04 1.88
CA VAL A 90 5.57 6.63 1.95
C VAL A 90 5.52 5.12 1.82
N ALA A 91 4.87 4.46 2.77
CA ALA A 91 4.71 3.02 2.80
C ALA A 91 3.24 2.63 2.81
N PHE A 92 2.93 1.57 2.05
CA PHE A 92 1.69 0.84 2.14
C PHE A 92 2.03 -0.53 2.73
N ASP A 93 1.62 -0.76 3.97
CA ASP A 93 1.87 -2.00 4.70
C ASP A 93 0.60 -2.82 4.83
N ILE A 94 0.71 -4.13 4.67
CA ILE A 94 -0.36 -5.09 4.95
C ILE A 94 0.18 -6.10 5.95
N PHE A 95 -0.57 -6.28 7.05
CA PHE A 95 -0.27 -7.30 8.08
C PHE A 95 -1.40 -8.30 8.15
N ARG A 96 -1.07 -9.60 8.15
CA ARG A 96 -2.03 -10.68 8.39
C ARG A 96 -1.87 -11.21 9.81
N PHE A 97 -3.01 -11.42 10.45
CA PHE A 97 -3.09 -11.96 11.81
C PHE A 97 -3.48 -13.45 11.77
N ASP A 98 -2.87 -14.25 12.64
CA ASP A 98 -3.24 -15.64 12.80
C ASP A 98 -4.42 -15.80 13.77
N GLU A 99 -4.85 -17.05 13.99
CA GLU A 99 -5.98 -17.38 14.88
C GLU A 99 -5.70 -17.03 16.34
N ASN A 100 -4.45 -16.83 16.73
CA ASN A 100 -4.05 -16.44 18.08
C ASN A 100 -3.93 -14.93 18.24
N GLY A 101 -4.27 -14.16 17.21
CA GLY A 101 -4.18 -12.70 17.21
C GLY A 101 -2.76 -12.18 17.10
N LYS A 102 -1.83 -13.01 16.63
CA LYS A 102 -0.44 -12.60 16.37
C LYS A 102 -0.25 -12.17 14.92
N ILE A 103 0.67 -11.26 14.70
CA ILE A 103 1.04 -10.82 13.35
C ILE A 103 1.93 -11.88 12.73
N ALA A 104 1.42 -12.52 11.67
CA ALA A 104 2.02 -13.70 11.08
C ALA A 104 2.60 -13.47 9.69
N GLU A 105 2.26 -12.36 9.02
CA GLU A 105 2.72 -12.09 7.67
C GLU A 105 2.65 -10.60 7.34
N HIS A 106 3.60 -10.14 6.52
CA HIS A 106 3.71 -8.73 6.13
C HIS A 106 4.08 -8.58 4.67
N TRP A 107 3.38 -7.69 3.99
CA TRP A 107 3.68 -7.22 2.63
C TRP A 107 3.77 -5.70 2.63
N ASP A 108 4.56 -5.14 1.75
CA ASP A 108 4.63 -3.70 1.59
C ASP A 108 5.12 -3.25 0.21
N ASN A 109 4.86 -1.98 -0.07
CA ASN A 109 5.60 -1.16 -1.01
C ASN A 109 6.01 0.12 -0.29
N LEU A 110 7.22 0.61 -0.57
CA LEU A 110 7.72 1.88 -0.07
C LEU A 110 8.35 2.67 -1.23
N ALA A 111 8.21 3.99 -1.15
CA ALA A 111 8.89 4.90 -2.07
C ALA A 111 9.26 6.19 -1.34
N ALA A 112 10.30 6.87 -1.79
CA ALA A 112 10.66 8.18 -1.26
C ALA A 112 9.49 9.15 -1.41
N LEU A 113 9.24 9.95 -0.36
CA LEU A 113 8.23 11.01 -0.41
C LEU A 113 8.66 12.02 -1.47
N ALA A 114 7.78 12.26 -2.44
CA ALA A 114 8.03 13.19 -3.54
C ALA A 114 7.33 14.54 -3.28
N GLU A 115 7.72 15.54 -4.09
CA GLU A 115 7.00 16.80 -4.15
C GLU A 115 5.55 16.62 -4.60
N PRO A 116 4.66 17.57 -4.33
CA PRO A 116 3.27 17.51 -4.80
C PRO A 116 3.18 17.27 -6.30
N ASN A 117 2.12 16.55 -6.71
CA ASN A 117 1.89 16.18 -8.10
C ASN A 117 1.45 17.40 -8.94
N PRO A 118 1.21 17.22 -10.27
CA PRO A 118 0.80 18.33 -11.13
C PRO A 118 -0.47 19.07 -10.70
N SER A 119 -1.36 18.44 -9.94
CA SER A 119 -2.56 19.08 -9.39
C SER A 119 -2.35 19.65 -7.99
N GLY A 120 -1.15 19.58 -7.44
CA GLY A 120 -0.81 20.13 -6.13
C GLY A 120 -1.13 19.22 -4.95
N HIS A 121 -1.50 17.96 -5.19
CA HIS A 121 -1.77 17.01 -4.11
C HIS A 121 -0.49 16.30 -3.67
N THR A 122 -0.37 16.04 -2.37
CA THR A 122 0.69 15.18 -1.84
C THR A 122 0.28 13.72 -1.96
N GLN A 123 1.24 12.82 -1.75
CA GLN A 123 0.99 11.37 -1.79
C GLN A 123 0.07 10.89 -0.65
N THR A 124 -0.16 11.71 0.38
CA THR A 124 -0.85 11.28 1.60
C THR A 124 -2.00 12.18 2.03
N ASP A 125 -2.23 13.33 1.40
CA ASP A 125 -3.37 14.18 1.74
C ASP A 125 -4.69 13.61 1.21
N GLY A 126 -5.79 14.36 1.34
CA GLY A 126 -7.11 13.95 0.89
C GLY A 126 -7.93 13.23 1.96
N THR A 127 -8.95 12.53 1.53
CA THR A 127 -9.93 11.90 2.42
C THR A 127 -9.31 10.81 3.29
N MET A 128 -9.56 10.85 4.58
CA MET A 128 -9.02 9.89 5.56
C MET A 128 -10.10 9.02 6.20
N GLU A 129 -11.31 9.52 6.30
CA GLU A 129 -12.37 8.86 7.05
C GLU A 129 -12.92 7.63 6.33
N VAL A 130 -12.99 6.50 7.04
CA VAL A 130 -13.63 5.28 6.56
C VAL A 130 -15.14 5.40 6.83
N THR A 131 -15.93 5.38 5.76
CA THR A 131 -17.38 5.48 5.79
C THR A 131 -18.01 4.34 4.98
N ASP A 132 -19.34 4.30 4.85
CA ASP A 132 -20.06 3.34 4.01
C ASP A 132 -19.70 1.88 4.31
N LEU A 133 -19.60 1.53 5.59
CA LEU A 133 -19.23 0.16 6.00
C LEU A 133 -20.16 -0.91 5.45
N ASP A 134 -21.43 -0.57 5.25
CA ASP A 134 -22.45 -1.45 4.66
C ASP A 134 -22.27 -1.66 3.15
N LYS A 135 -21.38 -0.90 2.51
CA LYS A 135 -21.07 -1.00 1.08
C LYS A 135 -19.72 -1.61 0.78
N THR A 136 -19.07 -2.19 1.76
CA THR A 136 -17.74 -2.79 1.60
C THR A 136 -17.67 -3.77 0.43
N GLU A 137 -18.60 -4.72 0.36
CA GLU A 137 -18.60 -5.72 -0.72
C GLU A 137 -18.93 -5.13 -2.09
N GLU A 138 -19.88 -4.19 -2.15
CA GLU A 138 -20.18 -3.49 -3.40
C GLU A 138 -18.96 -2.75 -3.93
N ASN A 139 -18.26 -2.04 -3.05
CA ASN A 139 -17.08 -1.27 -3.42
C ASN A 139 -15.92 -2.17 -3.81
N ARG A 140 -15.74 -3.31 -3.11
CA ARG A 140 -14.74 -4.32 -3.49
C ARG A 140 -14.98 -4.83 -4.90
N GLU A 141 -16.21 -5.22 -5.21
CA GLU A 141 -16.59 -5.74 -6.53
C GLU A 141 -16.42 -4.68 -7.63
N LEU A 142 -16.79 -3.43 -7.33
CA LEU A 142 -16.59 -2.33 -8.28
C LEU A 142 -15.11 -2.20 -8.67
N VAL A 143 -14.22 -2.20 -7.68
CA VAL A 143 -12.78 -2.06 -7.93
C VAL A 143 -12.20 -3.31 -8.61
N LYS A 144 -12.64 -4.50 -8.23
CA LYS A 144 -12.25 -5.74 -8.94
C LYS A 144 -12.61 -5.67 -10.42
N ASN A 145 -13.81 -5.22 -10.73
CA ASN A 145 -14.25 -5.07 -12.12
C ASN A 145 -13.45 -3.99 -12.84
N PHE A 146 -13.16 -2.90 -12.17
CA PHE A 146 -12.30 -1.83 -12.69
C PHE A 146 -10.90 -2.33 -13.01
N LEU A 147 -10.32 -3.11 -12.13
CA LEU A 147 -9.00 -3.71 -12.35
C LEU A 147 -9.00 -4.58 -13.61
N TYR A 148 -10.00 -5.45 -13.75
CA TYR A 148 -10.11 -6.33 -14.91
C TYR A 148 -10.37 -5.55 -16.21
N ASP A 149 -11.37 -4.66 -16.21
CA ASP A 149 -11.80 -3.95 -17.41
C ASP A 149 -10.78 -2.91 -17.85
N VAL A 150 -10.27 -2.11 -16.92
CA VAL A 150 -9.48 -0.91 -17.21
C VAL A 150 -8.00 -1.12 -16.96
N MET A 151 -7.60 -1.51 -15.74
CA MET A 151 -6.17 -1.61 -15.41
C MET A 151 -5.50 -2.76 -16.15
N GLN A 152 -6.17 -3.87 -16.34
CA GLN A 152 -5.69 -5.00 -17.15
C GLN A 152 -6.02 -4.85 -18.64
N GLY A 153 -6.79 -3.82 -19.02
CA GLY A 153 -7.03 -3.45 -20.41
C GLY A 153 -7.99 -4.34 -21.17
N ASN A 154 -8.83 -5.14 -20.49
CA ASN A 154 -9.74 -6.08 -21.17
C ASN A 154 -10.94 -5.41 -21.80
N ASN A 155 -11.40 -4.29 -21.24
CA ASN A 155 -12.59 -3.57 -21.71
C ASN A 155 -12.41 -2.06 -21.47
N LEU A 156 -11.44 -1.44 -22.11
CA LEU A 156 -11.09 -0.02 -21.90
C LEU A 156 -12.24 0.94 -22.24
N ASP A 157 -13.16 0.54 -23.11
CA ASP A 157 -14.35 1.32 -23.47
C ASP A 157 -15.31 1.51 -22.28
N LYS A 158 -15.22 0.67 -21.25
CA LYS A 158 -16.00 0.78 -20.02
C LYS A 158 -15.45 1.80 -19.03
N THR A 159 -14.29 2.39 -19.27
CA THR A 159 -13.66 3.33 -18.35
C THR A 159 -14.61 4.42 -17.82
N PRO A 160 -15.40 5.10 -18.67
CA PRO A 160 -16.32 6.15 -18.17
C PRO A 160 -17.37 5.65 -17.17
N ASP A 161 -17.72 4.37 -17.21
CA ASP A 161 -18.75 3.80 -16.32
C ASP A 161 -18.29 3.79 -14.85
N TYR A 162 -16.99 3.84 -14.60
CA TYR A 162 -16.40 3.76 -13.26
C TYR A 162 -16.25 5.10 -12.58
N PHE A 163 -16.42 6.21 -13.29
CA PHE A 163 -16.16 7.56 -12.79
C PHE A 163 -17.39 8.46 -12.91
N ASP A 164 -17.47 9.46 -12.05
CA ASP A 164 -18.42 10.56 -12.17
C ASP A 164 -17.79 11.65 -13.06
N GLY A 165 -17.93 11.50 -14.38
CA GLY A 165 -17.30 12.41 -15.34
C GLY A 165 -15.79 12.43 -15.17
N ASP A 166 -15.24 13.62 -14.98
CA ASP A 166 -13.79 13.84 -14.74
C ASP A 166 -13.47 14.04 -13.26
N ASN A 167 -14.42 13.81 -12.35
CA ASN A 167 -14.26 13.98 -10.92
C ASN A 167 -13.45 12.81 -10.32
N TYR A 168 -12.13 12.96 -10.32
CA TYR A 168 -11.20 11.94 -9.87
C TYR A 168 -9.98 12.63 -9.28
N ILE A 169 -9.80 12.54 -7.97
CA ILE A 169 -8.69 13.16 -7.25
C ILE A 169 -7.49 12.22 -7.30
N GLN A 170 -6.36 12.71 -7.75
CA GLN A 170 -5.17 11.89 -7.98
C GLN A 170 -4.04 12.28 -7.02
N HIS A 171 -3.42 11.27 -6.40
CA HIS A 171 -2.24 11.45 -5.54
C HIS A 171 -0.99 10.76 -6.09
N ASN A 172 -1.07 10.12 -7.26
CA ASN A 172 0.13 9.63 -7.94
C ASN A 172 1.04 10.81 -8.28
N THR A 173 2.33 10.66 -8.06
CA THR A 173 3.30 11.76 -8.13
C THR A 173 3.45 12.39 -9.51
N GLY A 174 3.11 11.68 -10.55
CA GLY A 174 3.28 12.13 -11.94
C GLY A 174 1.98 12.37 -12.71
N ILE A 175 0.82 12.24 -12.06
CA ILE A 175 -0.48 12.26 -12.75
C ILE A 175 -1.36 13.36 -12.14
N ALA A 176 -1.94 14.20 -13.00
CA ALA A 176 -2.92 15.22 -12.61
C ALA A 176 -4.31 14.60 -12.35
N ASP A 177 -5.17 15.38 -11.69
CA ASP A 177 -6.56 15.02 -11.43
C ASP A 177 -7.34 14.67 -12.68
N GLY A 178 -8.39 13.89 -12.50
CA GLY A 178 -9.36 13.54 -13.52
C GLY A 178 -8.95 12.33 -14.35
N VAL A 179 -9.94 11.75 -15.02
CA VAL A 179 -9.71 10.72 -16.03
C VAL A 179 -8.88 11.34 -17.17
N SER A 180 -9.07 12.62 -17.45
CA SER A 180 -8.28 13.38 -18.42
C SER A 180 -6.80 13.42 -18.04
N GLY A 181 -6.49 13.64 -16.74
CA GLY A 181 -5.12 13.61 -16.24
C GLY A 181 -4.47 12.23 -16.39
N LEU A 182 -5.23 11.18 -16.07
CA LEU A 182 -4.77 9.80 -16.23
C LEU A 182 -4.48 9.49 -17.70
N ASN A 183 -5.39 9.81 -18.60
CA ASN A 183 -5.21 9.56 -20.03
C ASN A 183 -4.02 10.35 -20.60
N ALA A 184 -3.84 11.60 -20.18
CA ALA A 184 -2.70 12.41 -20.59
C ALA A 184 -1.36 11.81 -20.15
N ALA A 185 -1.29 11.34 -18.90
CA ALA A 185 -0.09 10.71 -18.35
C ALA A 185 0.25 9.40 -19.07
N LEU A 186 -0.75 8.54 -19.27
CA LEU A 186 -0.55 7.27 -20.00
C LEU A 186 -0.15 7.50 -21.44
N GLY A 187 -0.73 8.52 -22.10
CA GLY A 187 -0.36 8.93 -23.45
C GLY A 187 1.08 9.42 -23.55
N ALA A 188 1.52 10.24 -22.60
CA ALA A 188 2.90 10.74 -22.54
C ALA A 188 3.91 9.61 -22.34
N LEU A 189 3.58 8.62 -21.49
CA LEU A 189 4.40 7.43 -21.30
C LEU A 189 4.48 6.60 -22.59
N ALA A 190 3.34 6.41 -23.27
CA ALA A 190 3.28 5.65 -24.52
C ALA A 190 4.15 6.28 -25.61
N GLU A 191 4.23 7.61 -25.69
CA GLU A 191 5.12 8.32 -26.61
C GLU A 191 6.60 8.00 -26.34
N GLN A 192 6.94 7.65 -25.11
CA GLN A 192 8.29 7.22 -24.70
C GLN A 192 8.48 5.71 -24.82
N GLY A 193 7.49 4.98 -25.32
CA GLY A 193 7.50 3.53 -25.41
C GLY A 193 7.31 2.81 -24.07
N ILE A 194 6.75 3.50 -23.08
CA ILE A 194 6.52 2.96 -21.74
C ILE A 194 5.05 2.62 -21.58
N SER A 195 4.74 1.37 -21.19
CA SER A 195 3.41 0.90 -20.88
C SER A 195 3.34 0.49 -19.41
N MET A 196 2.23 0.82 -18.73
CA MET A 196 1.88 0.27 -17.43
C MET A 196 1.06 -0.99 -17.67
N VAL A 197 1.58 -2.14 -17.27
CA VAL A 197 0.91 -3.42 -17.46
C VAL A 197 0.62 -4.06 -16.12
N TYR A 198 -0.65 -4.44 -15.90
CA TYR A 198 -1.13 -5.16 -14.74
C TYR A 198 -1.42 -6.60 -15.17
N ASP A 199 -0.53 -7.53 -14.82
CA ASP A 199 -0.68 -8.94 -15.21
C ASP A 199 -1.53 -9.72 -14.21
N ASP A 200 -1.19 -9.67 -12.93
CA ASP A 200 -1.82 -10.43 -11.87
C ASP A 200 -2.28 -9.53 -10.73
N VAL A 201 -3.51 -9.72 -10.28
CA VAL A 201 -4.04 -9.08 -9.07
C VAL A 201 -3.94 -10.09 -7.93
N HIS A 202 -3.04 -9.85 -6.99
CA HIS A 202 -2.76 -10.78 -5.90
C HIS A 202 -3.69 -10.62 -4.71
N MET A 203 -4.16 -9.38 -4.45
CA MET A 203 -4.93 -9.08 -3.24
C MET A 203 -5.83 -7.88 -3.48
N VAL A 204 -7.07 -7.96 -2.98
CA VAL A 204 -7.99 -6.82 -2.95
C VAL A 204 -8.60 -6.77 -1.56
N LEU A 205 -8.26 -5.73 -0.80
CA LEU A 205 -8.75 -5.51 0.55
C LEU A 205 -9.70 -4.32 0.56
N ALA A 206 -10.79 -4.41 1.31
CA ALA A 206 -11.77 -3.34 1.37
C ALA A 206 -12.33 -3.17 2.78
N GLN A 207 -12.56 -1.92 3.15
CA GLN A 207 -13.41 -1.57 4.28
C GLN A 207 -14.13 -0.27 3.96
N GLY A 208 -15.47 -0.34 3.91
CA GLY A 208 -16.30 0.83 3.58
C GLY A 208 -15.98 1.38 2.20
N ASN A 209 -15.65 2.67 2.19
CA ASN A 209 -15.35 3.44 0.97
C ASN A 209 -13.92 3.26 0.43
N PHE A 210 -13.04 2.54 1.15
CA PHE A 210 -11.65 2.33 0.72
C PHE A 210 -11.42 0.91 0.22
N VAL A 211 -10.72 0.80 -0.91
CA VAL A 211 -10.33 -0.49 -1.50
C VAL A 211 -8.86 -0.42 -1.93
N LEU A 212 -8.07 -1.35 -1.43
CA LEU A 212 -6.66 -1.50 -1.77
C LEU A 212 -6.48 -2.69 -2.70
N ALA A 213 -5.74 -2.52 -3.77
CA ALA A 213 -5.32 -3.62 -4.64
C ALA A 213 -3.80 -3.75 -4.66
N VAL A 214 -3.33 -4.99 -4.63
CA VAL A 214 -1.92 -5.35 -4.80
C VAL A 214 -1.81 -6.13 -6.10
N SER A 215 -1.05 -5.58 -7.04
CA SER A 215 -0.92 -6.17 -8.37
C SER A 215 0.54 -6.27 -8.79
N GLU A 216 0.77 -7.22 -9.67
CA GLU A 216 2.08 -7.45 -10.29
C GLU A 216 1.99 -7.22 -11.78
N GLY A 217 3.01 -6.58 -12.34
CA GLY A 217 3.10 -6.37 -13.76
C GLY A 217 4.43 -5.78 -14.15
N THR A 218 4.41 -4.90 -15.14
CA THR A 218 5.61 -4.20 -15.62
C THR A 218 5.32 -2.72 -15.82
N PHE A 219 6.34 -1.91 -15.62
CA PHE A 219 6.36 -0.50 -15.98
C PHE A 219 7.47 -0.34 -17.02
N GLY A 220 7.09 -0.16 -18.28
CA GLY A 220 8.01 -0.39 -19.38
C GLY A 220 8.41 -1.85 -19.40
N SER A 221 9.72 -2.14 -19.32
CA SER A 221 10.25 -3.51 -19.21
C SER A 221 10.58 -3.93 -17.78
N THR A 222 10.32 -3.07 -16.79
CA THR A 222 10.72 -3.29 -15.40
C THR A 222 9.63 -4.03 -14.62
N PRO A 223 9.94 -5.20 -14.02
CA PRO A 223 9.00 -5.88 -13.12
C PRO A 223 8.59 -4.96 -11.96
N THR A 224 7.30 -4.80 -11.76
CA THR A 224 6.75 -3.79 -10.86
C THR A 224 5.65 -4.34 -9.95
N SER A 225 5.72 -3.95 -8.69
CA SER A 225 4.67 -4.16 -7.70
C SER A 225 3.84 -2.88 -7.60
N TYR A 226 2.54 -3.00 -7.86
CA TYR A 226 1.60 -1.88 -7.80
C TYR A 226 0.74 -2.03 -6.54
N TYR A 227 0.77 -1.02 -5.67
CA TYR A 227 -0.17 -0.89 -4.56
C TYR A 227 -1.03 0.33 -4.84
N ASP A 228 -2.32 0.10 -5.09
CA ASP A 228 -3.29 1.12 -5.44
C ASP A 228 -4.40 1.18 -4.40
N LEU A 229 -4.61 2.35 -3.83
CA LEU A 229 -5.70 2.62 -2.91
C LEU A 229 -6.71 3.52 -3.60
N TRP A 230 -7.97 3.07 -3.67
CA TRP A 230 -9.06 3.87 -4.22
C TRP A 230 -10.11 4.17 -3.17
N ARG A 231 -10.67 5.36 -3.24
CA ARG A 231 -11.88 5.71 -2.51
C ARG A 231 -13.05 5.70 -3.46
N VAL A 232 -14.13 5.06 -3.04
CA VAL A 232 -15.37 4.95 -3.80
C VAL A 232 -16.42 5.86 -3.15
N GLU A 233 -17.12 6.63 -3.97
CA GLU A 233 -18.18 7.53 -3.53
C GLU A 233 -19.38 7.35 -4.45
N ASN A 234 -20.55 7.02 -3.86
CA ASN A 234 -21.79 6.83 -4.61
C ASN A 234 -21.64 5.87 -5.80
N GLY A 235 -20.91 4.77 -5.60
CA GLY A 235 -20.71 3.75 -6.63
C GLY A 235 -19.74 4.15 -7.75
N LYS A 236 -18.94 5.20 -7.54
CA LYS A 236 -17.94 5.67 -8.51
C LYS A 236 -16.58 5.82 -7.84
N ILE A 237 -15.53 5.60 -8.62
CA ILE A 237 -14.15 5.79 -8.16
C ILE A 237 -13.88 7.30 -8.12
N ALA A 238 -13.54 7.82 -6.94
CA ALA A 238 -13.47 9.25 -6.70
C ALA A 238 -12.07 9.75 -6.35
N GLU A 239 -11.19 8.88 -5.84
CA GLU A 239 -9.86 9.30 -5.38
C GLU A 239 -8.89 8.12 -5.41
N HIS A 240 -7.61 8.40 -5.67
CA HIS A 240 -6.59 7.36 -5.84
C HIS A 240 -5.26 7.78 -5.22
N TRP A 241 -4.65 6.86 -4.47
CA TRP A 241 -3.29 6.94 -3.95
C TRP A 241 -2.54 5.68 -4.38
N ASP A 242 -1.24 5.77 -4.55
CA ASP A 242 -0.46 4.58 -4.89
C ASP A 242 0.98 4.66 -4.40
N VAL A 243 1.61 3.49 -4.38
CA VAL A 243 3.06 3.33 -4.31
C VAL A 243 3.45 2.24 -5.28
N MET A 244 4.33 2.56 -6.20
CA MET A 244 4.92 1.60 -7.13
C MET A 244 6.33 1.27 -6.66
N GLU A 245 6.71 0.01 -6.78
CA GLU A 245 8.05 -0.43 -6.41
C GLU A 245 8.57 -1.43 -7.44
N THR A 246 9.82 -1.24 -7.87
CA THR A 246 10.50 -2.23 -8.71
C THR A 246 10.69 -3.50 -7.90
N ILE A 247 10.34 -4.65 -8.48
CA ILE A 247 10.61 -5.94 -7.85
C ILE A 247 12.09 -6.23 -8.03
N ALA A 248 12.82 -6.33 -6.91
CA ALA A 248 14.26 -6.55 -6.92
C ALA A 248 14.63 -7.88 -7.57
N ASP A 249 15.81 -7.93 -8.20
CA ASP A 249 16.36 -9.18 -8.73
C ASP A 249 16.50 -10.22 -7.61
N GLN A 250 16.13 -11.46 -7.89
CA GLN A 250 16.13 -12.55 -6.90
C GLN A 250 17.50 -12.76 -6.25
N SER A 251 18.59 -12.47 -6.95
CA SER A 251 19.94 -12.57 -6.40
C SER A 251 20.20 -11.64 -5.20
N THR A 252 19.36 -10.60 -5.04
CA THR A 252 19.50 -9.62 -3.94
C THR A 252 18.57 -9.88 -2.77
N TRP A 253 17.64 -10.84 -2.89
CA TRP A 253 16.65 -11.08 -1.85
C TRP A 253 17.25 -11.57 -0.55
N GLN A 254 16.80 -11.01 0.56
CA GLN A 254 17.19 -11.40 1.92
C GLN A 254 16.24 -12.42 2.53
N ASN A 255 15.14 -12.73 1.87
CA ASN A 255 14.24 -13.85 2.15
C ASN A 255 13.76 -14.42 0.82
N GLN A 256 13.23 -15.65 0.84
CA GLN A 256 12.80 -16.35 -0.38
C GLN A 256 11.28 -16.51 -0.44
N ASN A 257 10.53 -15.67 0.27
CA ASN A 257 9.06 -15.75 0.32
C ASN A 257 8.39 -15.13 -0.91
N GLY A 258 9.13 -14.37 -1.71
CA GLY A 258 8.60 -13.61 -2.83
C GLY A 258 7.98 -12.29 -2.39
N LYS A 259 7.72 -11.43 -3.37
CA LYS A 259 7.16 -10.08 -3.13
C LYS A 259 5.67 -10.16 -2.75
N PHE A 260 4.95 -11.20 -3.18
CA PHE A 260 3.50 -11.30 -3.04
C PHE A 260 3.05 -12.50 -2.16
#